data_df969406ef383cead12cc54d3a0c197d
#
_entry.id   df969406ef383cead12cc54d3a0c197d
#
_cell.length_a   1.000
_cell.length_b   1.000
_cell.length_c   1.000
_cell.angle_alpha   90.00
_cell.angle_beta   90.00
_cell.angle_gamma   90.00
#
_symmetry.space_group_name_H-M   'P 1'
#
loop_
_entity.id
_entity.type
_entity.pdbx_description
1 polymer ?
#
loop_
_entity_poly.entity_id
_entity_poly.type
_entity_poly.pdbx_seq_one_letter_code
_entity_poly.pdbx_strand_id
1 'polypeptide(L)'
;DLVTKYKPSVIFSDGEWDISDTAWQSPALLAWLFNESPVKNEVVVNDRWGNNTREKNHGAMYTTSEYGSGMDASIIWEESQGVGHSYGYNRNEQLKDYKSSHDLILMLSDIVSRGGNLLLDIGPDADGTIPVIMQQRLSDMGDWLAINGEAIYETEAWRPAQWTKGYVQPKKGASFMANYNVAKLVVPQSDSAYIETFFTKKGNDIYCIVPSYRNTLTIRDLKLPSSATASILGADVKTNWKQKGKDVVIDLTAIKPNSISSSGIFVVKLKQ
;
A
#
# COMPACT_ATOMS: atom_id res chain seq x y z
N ASP A 1 21.95 -8.83 -22.02
CA ASP A 1 22.13 -7.44 -22.47
C ASP A 1 21.48 -6.41 -21.56
N LEU A 2 20.17 -6.52 -21.22
CA LEU A 2 19.47 -5.52 -20.38
C LEU A 2 20.12 -5.34 -19.01
N VAL A 3 20.37 -6.43 -18.29
CA VAL A 3 21.00 -6.39 -16.96
C VAL A 3 22.38 -5.75 -17.00
N THR A 4 23.19 -6.13 -17.99
CA THR A 4 24.57 -5.60 -18.13
C THR A 4 24.58 -4.12 -18.48
N LYS A 5 23.64 -3.71 -19.35
CA LYS A 5 23.57 -2.33 -19.86
C LYS A 5 22.94 -1.36 -18.85
N TYR A 6 21.81 -1.75 -18.25
CA TYR A 6 20.99 -0.85 -17.45
C TYR A 6 21.13 -1.07 -15.92
N LYS A 7 21.73 -2.17 -15.50
CA LYS A 7 22.00 -2.49 -14.09
C LYS A 7 20.76 -2.29 -13.19
N PRO A 8 19.63 -2.95 -13.48
CA PRO A 8 18.41 -2.79 -12.70
C PRO A 8 18.58 -3.34 -11.28
N SER A 9 18.00 -2.65 -10.29
CA SER A 9 17.90 -3.15 -8.91
C SER A 9 16.74 -4.12 -8.72
N VAL A 10 15.73 -4.06 -9.58
CA VAL A 10 14.57 -4.95 -9.57
C VAL A 10 14.37 -5.55 -10.96
N ILE A 11 14.16 -6.86 -11.04
CA ILE A 11 13.72 -7.53 -12.26
C ILE A 11 12.36 -8.17 -12.00
N PHE A 12 11.37 -7.68 -12.73
CA PHE A 12 10.01 -8.20 -12.73
C PHE A 12 9.82 -9.05 -13.99
N SER A 13 9.64 -10.36 -13.82
CA SER A 13 9.21 -11.25 -14.90
C SER A 13 7.70 -11.40 -14.89
N ASP A 14 7.11 -11.71 -16.04
CA ASP A 14 5.70 -11.94 -16.22
C ASP A 14 5.47 -12.95 -17.35
N GLY A 15 4.30 -13.63 -17.38
CA GLY A 15 3.97 -14.64 -18.38
C GLY A 15 4.33 -16.06 -17.98
N GLU A 16 4.47 -16.34 -16.71
CA GLU A 16 4.87 -17.64 -16.16
C GLU A 16 3.81 -18.75 -16.25
N TRP A 17 2.59 -18.44 -16.64
CA TRP A 17 1.38 -19.23 -16.39
C TRP A 17 1.38 -20.64 -16.99
N ASP A 18 1.96 -20.83 -18.19
CA ASP A 18 1.74 -22.03 -18.99
C ASP A 18 2.78 -23.12 -18.78
N ILE A 19 4.03 -22.76 -18.50
CA ILE A 19 5.13 -23.72 -18.42
C ILE A 19 5.99 -23.54 -17.17
N SER A 20 6.75 -24.59 -16.82
CA SER A 20 7.60 -24.60 -15.64
C SER A 20 8.81 -23.68 -15.78
N ASP A 21 9.41 -23.30 -14.64
CA ASP A 21 10.67 -22.58 -14.56
C ASP A 21 11.81 -23.26 -15.33
N THR A 22 11.86 -24.59 -15.28
CA THR A 22 12.86 -25.39 -16.02
C THR A 22 12.68 -25.26 -17.53
N ALA A 23 11.44 -25.26 -18.03
CA ALA A 23 11.15 -25.09 -19.45
C ALA A 23 11.48 -23.67 -19.92
N TRP A 24 11.28 -22.65 -19.08
CA TRP A 24 11.71 -21.27 -19.30
C TRP A 24 13.24 -21.08 -19.16
N GLN A 25 13.98 -22.06 -18.66
CA GLN A 25 15.39 -21.96 -18.28
C GLN A 25 15.65 -20.87 -17.21
N SER A 26 14.64 -20.53 -16.43
CA SER A 26 14.72 -19.52 -15.39
C SER A 26 15.79 -19.81 -14.34
N PRO A 27 16.02 -21.07 -13.87
CA PRO A 27 17.08 -21.37 -12.91
C PRO A 27 18.46 -20.99 -13.42
N ALA A 28 18.78 -21.20 -14.73
CA ALA A 28 20.08 -20.83 -15.30
C ALA A 28 20.26 -19.32 -15.35
N LEU A 29 19.23 -18.57 -15.72
CA LEU A 29 19.25 -17.10 -15.72
C LEU A 29 19.44 -16.55 -14.31
N LEU A 30 18.69 -17.08 -13.33
CA LEU A 30 18.76 -16.63 -11.95
C LEU A 30 20.11 -16.97 -11.30
N ALA A 31 20.67 -18.17 -11.61
CA ALA A 31 22.01 -18.54 -11.18
C ALA A 31 23.06 -17.56 -11.71
N TRP A 32 23.04 -17.22 -12.98
CA TRP A 32 23.91 -16.19 -13.54
C TRP A 32 23.67 -14.82 -12.88
N LEU A 33 22.39 -14.45 -12.70
CA LEU A 33 22.03 -13.15 -12.14
C LEU A 33 22.62 -12.92 -10.75
N PHE A 34 22.50 -13.92 -9.86
CA PHE A 34 22.93 -13.81 -8.47
C PHE A 34 24.42 -14.16 -8.23
N ASN A 35 25.08 -14.84 -9.17
CA ASN A 35 26.49 -15.22 -8.97
C ASN A 35 27.47 -14.42 -9.82
N GLU A 36 27.08 -13.99 -11.02
CA GLU A 36 28.02 -13.47 -12.02
C GLU A 36 27.67 -12.08 -12.54
N SER A 37 26.36 -11.68 -12.45
CA SER A 37 25.95 -10.41 -13.04
C SER A 37 26.56 -9.18 -12.36
N PRO A 38 26.59 -8.03 -13.05
CA PRO A 38 27.10 -6.79 -12.45
C PRO A 38 26.21 -6.26 -11.30
N VAL A 39 25.03 -6.80 -11.11
CA VAL A 39 24.05 -6.38 -10.07
C VAL A 39 23.81 -7.43 -9.00
N LYS A 40 24.60 -8.49 -8.98
CA LYS A 40 24.41 -9.68 -8.13
C LYS A 40 24.24 -9.41 -6.63
N ASN A 41 24.79 -8.30 -6.12
CA ASN A 41 24.72 -7.95 -4.69
C ASN A 41 23.54 -7.04 -4.34
N GLU A 42 22.79 -6.53 -5.33
CA GLU A 42 21.76 -5.50 -5.14
C GLU A 42 20.43 -5.88 -5.75
N VAL A 43 20.42 -6.80 -6.73
CA VAL A 43 19.23 -7.14 -7.48
C VAL A 43 18.26 -7.99 -6.64
N VAL A 44 16.98 -7.64 -6.74
CA VAL A 44 15.86 -8.45 -6.27
C VAL A 44 14.98 -8.86 -7.46
N VAL A 45 14.30 -9.98 -7.32
CA VAL A 45 13.42 -10.52 -8.36
C VAL A 45 12.07 -10.89 -7.77
N ASN A 46 11.01 -10.82 -8.58
CA ASN A 46 9.71 -11.36 -8.20
C ASN A 46 9.70 -12.90 -8.30
N ASP A 47 8.55 -13.51 -8.03
CA ASP A 47 8.36 -14.97 -8.03
C ASP A 47 7.72 -15.54 -9.31
N ARG A 48 7.68 -14.78 -10.42
CA ARG A 48 7.02 -15.15 -11.67
C ARG A 48 7.99 -15.75 -12.70
N TRP A 49 8.64 -16.85 -12.36
CA TRP A 49 9.67 -17.49 -13.19
C TRP A 49 9.26 -18.84 -13.80
N GLY A 50 8.03 -19.25 -13.55
CA GLY A 50 7.40 -20.49 -14.03
C GLY A 50 6.10 -20.75 -13.28
N ASN A 51 5.22 -21.58 -13.85
CA ASN A 51 3.91 -21.91 -13.25
C ASN A 51 4.01 -22.61 -11.87
N ASN A 52 5.20 -23.03 -11.50
CA ASN A 52 5.52 -23.71 -10.25
C ASN A 52 6.23 -22.80 -9.23
N THR A 53 6.46 -21.50 -9.49
CA THR A 53 7.28 -20.63 -8.63
C THR A 53 6.50 -19.65 -7.77
N ARG A 54 5.29 -19.26 -8.17
CA ARG A 54 4.47 -18.27 -7.44
C ARG A 54 4.11 -18.74 -6.03
N GLU A 55 4.12 -17.79 -5.08
CA GLU A 55 3.69 -17.97 -3.68
C GLU A 55 4.44 -19.09 -2.92
N LYS A 56 5.58 -19.54 -3.46
CA LYS A 56 6.38 -20.59 -2.86
C LYS A 56 7.69 -20.02 -2.34
N ASN A 57 7.76 -19.63 -1.16
CA ASN A 57 8.91 -19.10 -0.43
C ASN A 57 10.29 -19.53 -1.01
N HIS A 58 10.79 -18.81 -2.00
CA HIS A 58 12.01 -19.07 -2.74
C HIS A 58 13.20 -18.19 -2.28
N GLY A 59 13.28 -17.85 -1.02
CA GLY A 59 14.45 -17.16 -0.46
C GLY A 59 14.51 -15.68 -0.88
N ALA A 60 15.26 -15.35 -1.91
CA ALA A 60 15.51 -13.97 -2.34
C ALA A 60 14.43 -13.35 -3.25
N MET A 61 13.31 -14.05 -3.46
CA MET A 61 12.20 -13.57 -4.29
C MET A 61 11.14 -12.90 -3.44
N TYR A 62 10.58 -11.80 -3.93
CA TYR A 62 9.34 -11.26 -3.37
C TYR A 62 8.13 -11.80 -4.11
N THR A 63 7.02 -11.96 -3.40
CA THR A 63 5.78 -12.49 -3.96
C THR A 63 4.95 -11.39 -4.57
N THR A 64 4.35 -11.64 -5.72
CA THR A 64 3.47 -10.70 -6.40
C THR A 64 2.01 -11.08 -6.22
N SER A 65 1.18 -10.08 -5.99
CA SER A 65 -0.28 -10.16 -5.97
C SER A 65 -0.88 -9.22 -7.01
N GLU A 66 -2.03 -9.57 -7.52
CA GLU A 66 -2.77 -8.74 -8.46
C GLU A 66 -4.23 -8.70 -8.03
N TYR A 67 -4.77 -7.48 -7.88
CA TYR A 67 -6.16 -7.25 -7.49
C TYR A 67 -6.59 -8.02 -6.22
N GLY A 68 -5.62 -8.43 -5.41
CA GLY A 68 -5.83 -9.25 -4.23
C GLY A 68 -5.84 -8.43 -2.94
N SER A 69 -6.59 -8.89 -1.95
CA SER A 69 -6.61 -8.30 -0.60
C SER A 69 -6.00 -9.21 0.46
N GLY A 70 -5.29 -10.27 0.03
CA GLY A 70 -5.06 -11.43 0.88
C GLY A 70 -3.62 -11.76 1.28
N MET A 71 -2.65 -10.93 0.95
CA MET A 71 -1.25 -11.23 1.29
C MET A 71 -0.95 -11.00 2.77
N ASP A 72 -0.09 -11.84 3.30
CA ASP A 72 0.30 -11.86 4.71
C ASP A 72 1.58 -11.05 4.92
N ALA A 73 1.62 -10.27 6.00
CA ALA A 73 2.80 -9.50 6.41
C ALA A 73 4.04 -10.34 6.80
N SER A 74 3.91 -11.67 6.81
CA SER A 74 5.05 -12.58 7.09
C SER A 74 6.03 -12.75 5.93
N ILE A 75 5.64 -12.30 4.73
CA ILE A 75 6.47 -12.38 3.52
C ILE A 75 6.63 -11.00 2.88
N ILE A 76 7.71 -10.80 2.13
CA ILE A 76 7.87 -9.61 1.30
C ILE A 76 7.00 -9.77 0.06
N TRP A 77 6.12 -8.82 -0.18
CA TRP A 77 5.19 -8.89 -1.30
C TRP A 77 4.91 -7.53 -1.93
N GLU A 78 4.42 -7.58 -3.15
CA GLU A 78 4.05 -6.43 -3.95
C GLU A 78 2.67 -6.65 -4.56
N GLU A 79 1.83 -5.64 -4.47
CA GLU A 79 0.53 -5.60 -5.13
C GLU A 79 0.63 -4.81 -6.43
N SER A 80 0.28 -5.43 -7.55
CA SER A 80 0.20 -4.79 -8.85
C SER A 80 -1.22 -4.32 -9.14
N GLN A 81 -1.37 -3.03 -9.45
CA GLN A 81 -2.66 -2.38 -9.71
C GLN A 81 -2.56 -1.37 -10.82
N GLY A 82 -3.51 -1.37 -11.75
CA GLY A 82 -3.66 -0.28 -12.72
C GLY A 82 -4.37 0.94 -12.09
N VAL A 83 -4.07 2.13 -12.57
CA VAL A 83 -4.86 3.35 -12.24
C VAL A 83 -6.28 3.20 -12.81
N GLY A 84 -6.42 2.66 -14.02
CA GLY A 84 -7.68 2.27 -14.66
C GLY A 84 -8.03 0.80 -14.42
N HIS A 85 -8.98 0.30 -15.19
CA HIS A 85 -9.30 -1.13 -15.25
C HIS A 85 -8.24 -1.92 -16.00
N SER A 86 -7.70 -1.36 -17.07
CA SER A 86 -6.65 -1.96 -17.90
C SER A 86 -5.28 -1.59 -17.36
N TYR A 87 -4.30 -2.49 -17.45
CA TYR A 87 -2.90 -2.15 -17.23
C TYR A 87 -2.35 -1.29 -18.38
N GLY A 88 -2.52 -1.72 -19.62
CA GLY A 88 -2.16 -0.93 -20.78
C GLY A 88 -3.19 0.15 -21.12
N TYR A 89 -2.78 1.07 -22.02
CA TYR A 89 -3.67 2.12 -22.53
C TYR A 89 -4.92 1.52 -23.19
N ASN A 90 -6.08 1.96 -22.72
CA ASN A 90 -7.36 1.56 -23.29
C ASN A 90 -8.22 2.80 -23.58
N ARG A 91 -8.34 3.16 -24.86
CA ARG A 91 -9.11 4.33 -25.31
C ARG A 91 -10.60 4.28 -24.96
N ASN A 92 -11.12 3.11 -24.60
CA ASN A 92 -12.54 2.94 -24.26
C ASN A 92 -12.80 3.22 -22.77
N GLU A 93 -11.76 3.35 -21.95
CA GLU A 93 -11.93 3.72 -20.54
C GLU A 93 -12.44 5.15 -20.39
N GLN A 94 -13.45 5.29 -19.55
CA GLN A 94 -14.06 6.55 -19.17
C GLN A 94 -13.63 6.96 -17.77
N LEU A 95 -13.91 8.20 -17.36
CA LEU A 95 -13.54 8.70 -16.04
C LEU A 95 -13.97 7.78 -14.88
N LYS A 96 -15.11 7.12 -15.00
CA LYS A 96 -15.64 6.17 -14.00
C LYS A 96 -14.81 4.88 -13.86
N ASP A 97 -14.01 4.56 -14.87
CA ASP A 97 -13.21 3.34 -14.92
C ASP A 97 -11.83 3.53 -14.26
N TYR A 98 -11.48 4.80 -13.97
CA TYR A 98 -10.27 5.14 -13.24
C TYR A 98 -10.53 5.28 -11.74
N LYS A 99 -9.64 4.73 -10.93
CA LYS A 99 -9.66 4.94 -9.49
C LYS A 99 -9.52 6.42 -9.16
N SER A 100 -10.22 6.90 -8.15
CA SER A 100 -10.03 8.26 -7.66
C SER A 100 -8.69 8.38 -6.93
N SER A 101 -8.17 9.60 -6.77
CA SER A 101 -6.96 9.84 -5.97
C SER A 101 -7.14 9.39 -4.52
N HIS A 102 -8.35 9.56 -3.97
CA HIS A 102 -8.73 9.05 -2.65
C HIS A 102 -8.60 7.52 -2.58
N ASP A 103 -9.14 6.79 -3.57
CA ASP A 103 -9.08 5.32 -3.62
C ASP A 103 -7.64 4.81 -3.74
N LEU A 104 -6.82 5.47 -4.54
CA LEU A 104 -5.41 5.13 -4.72
C LEU A 104 -4.60 5.32 -3.43
N ILE A 105 -4.83 6.41 -2.69
CA ILE A 105 -4.17 6.70 -1.41
C ILE A 105 -4.63 5.70 -0.34
N LEU A 106 -5.91 5.35 -0.29
CA LEU A 106 -6.43 4.32 0.60
C LEU A 106 -5.81 2.95 0.30
N MET A 107 -5.71 2.60 -0.98
CA MET A 107 -5.10 1.36 -1.43
C MET A 107 -3.64 1.27 -1.02
N LEU A 108 -2.86 2.34 -1.26
CA LEU A 108 -1.48 2.44 -0.79
C LEU A 108 -1.38 2.28 0.73
N SER A 109 -2.26 2.96 1.48
CA SER A 109 -2.28 2.89 2.94
C SER A 109 -2.57 1.50 3.47
N ASP A 110 -3.52 0.78 2.87
CA ASP A 110 -3.83 -0.59 3.25
C ASP A 110 -2.69 -1.55 2.92
N ILE A 111 -2.14 -1.48 1.70
CA ILE A 111 -1.04 -2.34 1.26
C ILE A 111 0.17 -2.19 2.19
N VAL A 112 0.62 -0.96 2.42
CA VAL A 112 1.80 -0.68 3.25
C VAL A 112 1.54 -1.06 4.72
N SER A 113 0.33 -0.84 5.23
CA SER A 113 -0.03 -1.24 6.60
C SER A 113 0.02 -2.76 6.83
N ARG A 114 -0.02 -3.54 5.76
CA ARG A 114 0.12 -5.01 5.76
C ARG A 114 1.53 -5.47 5.36
N GLY A 115 2.50 -4.55 5.23
CA GLY A 115 3.89 -4.86 4.89
C GLY A 115 4.14 -5.10 3.40
N GLY A 116 3.21 -4.70 2.54
CA GLY A 116 3.34 -4.79 1.09
C GLY A 116 3.90 -3.52 0.45
N ASN A 117 4.24 -3.65 -0.82
CA ASN A 117 4.61 -2.55 -1.70
C ASN A 117 3.58 -2.41 -2.82
N LEU A 118 3.34 -1.22 -3.29
CA LEU A 118 2.44 -0.96 -4.41
C LEU A 118 3.23 -0.75 -5.69
N LEU A 119 2.99 -1.58 -6.69
CA LEU A 119 3.33 -1.34 -8.09
C LEU A 119 2.09 -0.76 -8.77
N LEU A 120 2.10 0.56 -9.01
CA LEU A 120 1.00 1.25 -9.66
C LEU A 120 1.31 1.43 -11.15
N ASP A 121 0.54 0.74 -11.97
CA ASP A 121 0.72 0.75 -13.41
C ASP A 121 -0.06 1.90 -14.08
N ILE A 122 0.59 2.49 -15.07
CA ILE A 122 0.03 3.53 -15.93
C ILE A 122 0.14 3.09 -17.38
N GLY A 123 -0.89 3.33 -18.19
CA GLY A 123 -0.91 2.99 -19.61
C GLY A 123 -0.66 4.23 -20.49
N PRO A 124 0.59 4.51 -20.92
CA PRO A 124 0.84 5.55 -21.91
C PRO A 124 0.15 5.22 -23.23
N ASP A 125 -0.27 6.22 -23.98
CA ASP A 125 -0.77 6.03 -25.35
C ASP A 125 0.36 5.71 -26.34
N ALA A 126 0.02 5.58 -27.63
CA ALA A 126 0.95 5.11 -28.65
C ALA A 126 2.15 6.05 -28.90
N ASP A 127 2.09 7.32 -28.53
CA ASP A 127 3.19 8.28 -28.65
C ASP A 127 3.96 8.44 -27.33
N GLY A 128 3.61 7.68 -26.30
CA GLY A 128 4.26 7.69 -25.00
C GLY A 128 3.70 8.74 -24.05
N THR A 129 2.61 9.42 -24.39
CA THR A 129 1.99 10.41 -23.52
C THR A 129 1.14 9.72 -22.45
N ILE A 130 1.35 10.08 -21.19
CA ILE A 130 0.51 9.60 -20.09
C ILE A 130 -0.83 10.35 -20.15
N PRO A 131 -1.98 9.68 -20.18
CA PRO A 131 -3.30 10.31 -20.16
C PRO A 131 -3.47 11.31 -19.01
N VAL A 132 -4.08 12.46 -19.30
CA VAL A 132 -4.23 13.58 -18.34
C VAL A 132 -4.85 13.12 -17.02
N ILE A 133 -5.84 12.20 -17.08
CA ILE A 133 -6.46 11.67 -15.87
C ILE A 133 -5.46 10.90 -14.98
N MET A 134 -4.56 10.12 -15.58
CA MET A 134 -3.52 9.41 -14.83
C MET A 134 -2.49 10.39 -14.25
N GLN A 135 -2.07 11.40 -15.05
CA GLN A 135 -1.19 12.46 -14.56
C GLN A 135 -1.78 13.16 -13.31
N GLN A 136 -3.08 13.50 -13.36
CA GLN A 136 -3.77 14.11 -12.21
C GLN A 136 -3.75 13.20 -10.98
N ARG A 137 -4.04 11.90 -11.15
CA ARG A 137 -4.01 10.93 -10.04
C ARG A 137 -2.63 10.81 -9.41
N LEU A 138 -1.59 10.74 -10.24
CA LEU A 138 -0.21 10.67 -9.76
C LEU A 138 0.21 11.95 -9.03
N SER A 139 -0.18 13.12 -9.55
CA SER A 139 0.09 14.41 -8.90
C SER A 139 -0.58 14.49 -7.53
N ASP A 140 -1.86 14.15 -7.44
CA ASP A 140 -2.60 14.15 -6.18
C ASP A 140 -1.99 13.18 -5.13
N MET A 141 -1.54 12.01 -5.57
CA MET A 141 -0.81 11.07 -4.71
C MET A 141 0.54 11.64 -4.26
N GLY A 142 1.26 12.29 -5.18
CA GLY A 142 2.53 12.96 -4.90
C GLY A 142 2.38 14.05 -3.84
N ASP A 143 1.37 14.89 -3.97
CA ASP A 143 1.06 15.96 -3.01
C ASP A 143 0.72 15.39 -1.62
N TRP A 144 -0.06 14.30 -1.58
CA TRP A 144 -0.35 13.62 -0.32
C TRP A 144 0.92 13.01 0.30
N LEU A 145 1.77 12.37 -0.50
CA LEU A 145 3.03 11.76 -0.06
C LEU A 145 4.05 12.81 0.39
N ALA A 146 4.08 14.01 -0.20
CA ALA A 146 4.92 15.10 0.25
C ALA A 146 4.65 15.51 1.70
N ILE A 147 3.41 15.34 2.16
CA ILE A 147 2.98 15.62 3.54
C ILE A 147 3.09 14.39 4.43
N ASN A 148 2.62 13.24 3.95
CA ASN A 148 2.38 12.05 4.77
C ASN A 148 3.35 10.90 4.50
N GLY A 149 4.32 11.06 3.61
CA GLY A 149 5.23 10.00 3.16
C GLY A 149 6.06 9.39 4.28
N GLU A 150 6.28 10.10 5.38
CA GLU A 150 6.94 9.57 6.58
C GLU A 150 6.21 8.33 7.14
N ALA A 151 4.89 8.25 6.96
CA ALA A 151 4.07 7.12 7.38
C ALA A 151 4.07 5.96 6.38
N ILE A 152 4.69 6.13 5.21
CA ILE A 152 4.72 5.17 4.11
C ILE A 152 6.13 4.62 3.90
N TYR A 153 7.11 5.54 3.72
CA TYR A 153 8.47 5.16 3.35
C TYR A 153 9.27 4.62 4.53
N GLU A 154 9.95 3.49 4.29
CA GLU A 154 10.81 2.82 5.29
C GLU A 154 10.06 2.44 6.57
N THR A 155 8.78 2.13 6.46
CA THR A 155 7.94 1.68 7.57
C THR A 155 7.74 0.17 7.55
N GLU A 156 7.35 -0.35 8.69
CA GLU A 156 6.95 -1.75 8.89
C GLU A 156 5.46 -1.83 9.19
N ALA A 157 4.84 -2.97 8.87
CA ALA A 157 3.53 -3.31 9.39
C ALA A 157 3.60 -3.41 10.92
N TRP A 158 2.68 -2.76 11.62
CA TRP A 158 2.67 -2.84 13.09
C TRP A 158 1.60 -3.81 13.60
N ARG A 159 0.37 -3.59 13.20
CA ARG A 159 -0.77 -4.44 13.53
C ARG A 159 -1.86 -4.29 12.46
N PRO A 160 -2.83 -5.22 12.38
CA PRO A 160 -3.96 -5.10 11.46
C PRO A 160 -4.71 -3.79 11.60
N ALA A 161 -5.32 -3.32 10.52
CA ALA A 161 -6.19 -2.16 10.52
C ALA A 161 -7.25 -2.25 11.62
N GLN A 162 -7.53 -1.14 12.28
CA GLN A 162 -8.52 -1.09 13.34
C GLN A 162 -9.91 -0.88 12.76
N TRP A 163 -10.79 -1.82 13.03
CA TRP A 163 -12.20 -1.78 12.64
C TRP A 163 -13.07 -1.27 13.78
N THR A 164 -14.24 -0.73 13.48
CA THR A 164 -15.27 -0.47 14.49
C THR A 164 -15.67 -1.74 15.22
N LYS A 165 -16.21 -1.63 16.44
CA LYS A 165 -16.65 -2.79 17.21
C LYS A 165 -17.73 -3.58 16.48
N GLY A 166 -17.72 -4.90 16.68
CA GLY A 166 -18.71 -5.80 16.08
C GLY A 166 -18.34 -6.33 14.69
N TYR A 167 -17.09 -6.19 14.32
CA TYR A 167 -16.60 -6.64 13.00
C TYR A 167 -16.66 -8.16 12.82
N VAL A 168 -17.22 -8.57 11.68
CA VAL A 168 -17.07 -9.91 11.11
C VAL A 168 -16.18 -9.78 9.87
N GLN A 169 -15.03 -10.43 9.88
CA GLN A 169 -14.09 -10.37 8.76
C GLN A 169 -14.75 -10.82 7.46
N PRO A 170 -14.69 -10.05 6.35
CA PRO A 170 -15.20 -10.50 5.08
C PRO A 170 -14.53 -11.83 4.72
N LYS A 171 -15.30 -12.82 4.28
CA LYS A 171 -14.73 -14.06 3.75
C LYS A 171 -13.81 -13.69 2.60
N LYS A 172 -12.58 -14.21 2.59
CA LYS A 172 -11.64 -14.07 1.48
C LYS A 172 -12.36 -14.51 0.19
N GLY A 173 -12.73 -13.57 -0.64
CA GLY A 173 -13.18 -13.84 -2.00
C GLY A 173 -11.94 -13.99 -2.85
N ALA A 174 -11.53 -15.21 -3.14
CA ALA A 174 -10.52 -15.47 -4.13
C ALA A 174 -11.15 -15.26 -5.52
N SER A 175 -11.02 -14.07 -6.09
CA SER A 175 -11.29 -13.84 -7.50
C SER A 175 -10.12 -13.05 -8.06
N PHE A 176 -9.52 -13.57 -9.11
CA PHE A 176 -8.47 -12.94 -9.90
C PHE A 176 -8.84 -11.52 -10.41
N MET A 177 -10.10 -11.19 -10.41
CA MET A 177 -10.67 -9.90 -10.81
C MET A 177 -11.46 -9.25 -9.67
N ALA A 178 -11.27 -9.68 -8.43
CA ALA A 178 -11.93 -9.03 -7.31
C ALA A 178 -11.39 -7.62 -7.17
N ASN A 179 -12.20 -6.64 -7.54
CA ASN A 179 -11.89 -5.23 -7.37
C ASN A 179 -11.42 -4.98 -5.95
N TYR A 180 -10.14 -4.70 -5.80
CA TYR A 180 -9.56 -4.23 -4.56
C TYR A 180 -10.19 -2.88 -4.22
N ASN A 181 -11.25 -2.91 -3.41
CA ASN A 181 -12.06 -1.74 -3.13
C ASN A 181 -12.05 -1.40 -1.64
N VAL A 182 -10.91 -0.89 -1.17
CA VAL A 182 -10.73 -0.43 0.21
C VAL A 182 -11.68 0.72 0.53
N ALA A 183 -12.04 1.54 -0.45
CA ALA A 183 -12.92 2.69 -0.25
C ALA A 183 -14.28 2.30 0.37
N LYS A 184 -14.81 1.14 0.02
CA LYS A 184 -16.04 0.61 0.63
C LYS A 184 -15.88 0.19 2.09
N LEU A 185 -14.66 -0.14 2.50
CA LEU A 185 -14.35 -0.65 3.84
C LEU A 185 -14.13 0.47 4.87
N VAL A 186 -13.95 1.71 4.42
CA VAL A 186 -13.69 2.87 5.29
C VAL A 186 -14.93 3.76 5.47
N VAL A 187 -16.00 3.52 4.72
CA VAL A 187 -17.24 4.31 4.79
C VAL A 187 -18.13 3.80 5.92
N PRO A 188 -18.54 4.68 6.87
CA PRO A 188 -19.49 4.30 7.89
C PRO A 188 -20.81 3.83 7.28
N GLN A 189 -21.27 2.65 7.71
CA GLN A 189 -22.55 2.07 7.36
C GLN A 189 -23.30 1.73 8.64
N SER A 190 -24.65 1.77 8.59
CA SER A 190 -25.49 1.56 9.78
C SER A 190 -25.31 0.17 10.41
N ASP A 191 -25.06 -0.85 9.58
CA ASP A 191 -25.15 -2.25 9.98
C ASP A 191 -23.87 -3.05 9.78
N SER A 192 -22.77 -2.40 9.37
CA SER A 192 -21.50 -3.06 9.15
C SER A 192 -20.33 -2.32 9.79
N ALA A 193 -19.33 -3.09 10.20
CA ALA A 193 -18.08 -2.51 10.65
C ALA A 193 -17.33 -1.90 9.48
N TYR A 194 -16.56 -0.84 9.77
CA TYR A 194 -15.68 -0.18 8.82
C TYR A 194 -14.31 0.07 9.45
N ILE A 195 -13.30 0.28 8.61
CA ILE A 195 -11.94 0.58 9.05
C ILE A 195 -11.86 2.02 9.55
N GLU A 196 -11.41 2.18 10.79
CA GLU A 196 -11.22 3.48 11.43
C GLU A 196 -9.83 4.05 11.16
N THR A 197 -8.83 3.19 11.06
CA THR A 197 -7.43 3.59 10.81
C THR A 197 -6.58 2.40 10.38
N PHE A 198 -5.60 2.66 9.54
CA PHE A 198 -4.49 1.76 9.21
C PHE A 198 -3.28 2.13 10.05
N PHE A 199 -2.33 1.21 10.19
CA PHE A 199 -1.16 1.41 11.03
C PHE A 199 0.13 1.04 10.31
N THR A 200 1.12 1.90 10.44
CA THR A 200 2.51 1.60 10.14
C THR A 200 3.40 2.00 11.32
N LYS A 201 4.64 1.56 11.30
CA LYS A 201 5.60 1.83 12.37
C LYS A 201 6.98 2.10 11.78
N LYS A 202 7.73 3.03 12.39
CA LYS A 202 9.15 3.28 12.10
C LYS A 202 9.91 3.45 13.41
N GLY A 203 10.75 2.48 13.75
CA GLY A 203 11.35 2.43 15.08
C GLY A 203 10.28 2.34 16.16
N ASN A 204 10.23 3.29 17.09
CA ASN A 204 9.21 3.37 18.14
C ASN A 204 8.00 4.25 17.75
N ASP A 205 8.09 4.98 16.66
CA ASP A 205 7.01 5.87 16.21
C ASP A 205 5.90 5.06 15.52
N ILE A 206 4.65 5.32 15.89
CA ILE A 206 3.46 4.70 15.32
C ILE A 206 2.74 5.74 14.47
N TYR A 207 2.34 5.35 13.27
CA TYR A 207 1.54 6.17 12.38
C TYR A 207 0.15 5.57 12.25
N CYS A 208 -0.85 6.41 12.50
CA CYS A 208 -2.26 6.08 12.34
C CYS A 208 -2.77 6.81 11.10
N ILE A 209 -2.95 6.09 10.00
CA ILE A 209 -3.48 6.63 8.74
C ILE A 209 -4.99 6.61 8.84
N VAL A 210 -5.60 7.80 8.92
CA VAL A 210 -7.03 7.99 9.19
C VAL A 210 -7.76 8.28 7.87
N PRO A 211 -8.69 7.40 7.44
CA PRO A 211 -9.35 7.49 6.13
C PRO A 211 -10.26 8.72 5.96
N SER A 212 -10.79 9.23 7.05
CA SER A 212 -11.72 10.37 7.02
C SER A 212 -11.67 11.16 8.31
N TYR A 213 -11.97 12.46 8.21
CA TYR A 213 -12.02 13.36 9.37
C TYR A 213 -12.99 12.85 10.45
N ARG A 214 -12.57 13.01 11.71
CA ARG A 214 -13.36 12.76 12.92
C ARG A 214 -12.86 13.62 14.08
N ASN A 215 -13.72 13.92 15.03
CA ASN A 215 -13.36 14.74 16.19
C ASN A 215 -12.44 14.01 17.19
N THR A 216 -12.49 12.68 17.19
CA THR A 216 -11.74 11.86 18.13
C THR A 216 -11.30 10.57 17.46
N LEU A 217 -10.04 10.20 17.65
CA LEU A 217 -9.50 8.90 17.27
C LEU A 217 -9.19 8.09 18.53
N THR A 218 -9.80 6.93 18.68
CA THR A 218 -9.51 6.00 19.77
C THR A 218 -8.69 4.84 19.23
N ILE A 219 -7.48 4.67 19.74
CA ILE A 219 -6.64 3.51 19.44
C ILE A 219 -6.79 2.50 20.56
N ARG A 220 -7.39 1.36 20.26
CA ARG A 220 -7.68 0.31 21.23
C ARG A 220 -6.42 -0.49 21.59
N ASP A 221 -6.39 -0.98 22.82
CA ASP A 221 -5.34 -1.85 23.35
C ASP A 221 -3.91 -1.30 23.08
N LEU A 222 -3.72 0.00 23.35
CA LEU A 222 -2.45 0.70 23.28
C LEU A 222 -2.18 1.42 24.59
N LYS A 223 -0.99 1.22 25.13
CA LYS A 223 -0.46 2.02 26.23
C LYS A 223 0.72 2.84 25.74
N LEU A 224 0.67 4.14 25.97
CA LEU A 224 1.77 5.05 25.66
C LEU A 224 2.47 5.47 26.93
N PRO A 225 3.80 5.69 26.90
CA PRO A 225 4.52 6.34 27.99
C PRO A 225 4.01 7.78 28.17
N SER A 226 4.09 8.31 29.36
CA SER A 226 3.67 9.70 29.66
C SER A 226 4.42 10.76 28.87
N SER A 227 5.63 10.43 28.39
CA SER A 227 6.45 11.28 27.51
C SER A 227 6.00 11.30 26.05
N ALA A 228 5.11 10.39 25.65
CA ALA A 228 4.69 10.30 24.25
C ALA A 228 3.94 11.56 23.80
N THR A 229 4.11 11.88 22.55
CA THR A 229 3.43 13.01 21.91
C THR A 229 2.58 12.54 20.74
N ALA A 230 1.48 13.25 20.47
CA ALA A 230 0.65 13.06 19.30
C ALA A 230 0.73 14.31 18.42
N SER A 231 0.93 14.12 17.13
CA SER A 231 0.94 15.20 16.13
C SER A 231 0.28 14.75 14.85
N ILE A 232 -0.05 15.69 13.98
CA ILE A 232 -0.61 15.42 12.66
C ILE A 232 0.41 15.84 11.63
N LEU A 233 0.72 14.95 10.70
CA LEU A 233 1.67 15.26 9.64
C LEU A 233 1.12 16.41 8.78
N GLY A 234 1.97 17.38 8.48
CA GLY A 234 1.62 18.56 7.68
C GLY A 234 0.76 19.61 8.37
N ALA A 235 0.40 19.43 9.64
CA ALA A 235 -0.35 20.44 10.39
C ALA A 235 0.42 20.91 11.61
N ASP A 236 0.54 22.24 11.75
CA ASP A 236 1.09 22.87 12.96
C ASP A 236 -0.01 23.01 14.03
N VAL A 237 -0.51 21.87 14.49
CA VAL A 237 -1.59 21.80 15.48
C VAL A 237 -1.17 20.88 16.61
N LYS A 238 -1.22 21.39 17.83
CA LYS A 238 -1.05 20.55 19.02
C LYS A 238 -2.25 19.62 19.16
N THR A 239 -1.96 18.33 19.19
CA THR A 239 -2.94 17.28 19.38
C THR A 239 -2.80 16.71 20.78
N ASN A 240 -3.88 16.72 21.54
CA ASN A 240 -3.90 16.18 22.89
C ASN A 240 -4.32 14.71 22.86
N TRP A 241 -3.71 13.91 23.70
CA TRP A 241 -4.13 12.54 23.91
C TRP A 241 -4.26 12.22 25.41
N LYS A 242 -5.03 11.20 25.72
CA LYS A 242 -5.18 10.67 27.09
C LYS A 242 -5.30 9.17 27.08
N GLN A 243 -4.74 8.53 28.11
CA GLN A 243 -4.98 7.12 28.40
C GLN A 243 -6.37 6.94 29.01
N LYS A 244 -7.21 6.06 28.44
CA LYS A 244 -8.52 5.69 28.97
C LYS A 244 -8.59 4.16 29.11
N GLY A 245 -8.26 3.67 30.29
CA GLY A 245 -8.12 2.23 30.51
C GLY A 245 -7.01 1.64 29.66
N LYS A 246 -7.36 0.76 28.73
CA LYS A 246 -6.42 0.14 27.78
C LYS A 246 -6.25 0.94 26.48
N ASP A 247 -7.02 1.99 26.30
CA ASP A 247 -7.12 2.70 25.03
C ASP A 247 -6.45 4.07 25.10
N VAL A 248 -5.89 4.52 23.99
CA VAL A 248 -5.43 5.89 23.77
C VAL A 248 -6.51 6.65 23.04
N VAL A 249 -6.93 7.78 23.58
CA VAL A 249 -7.92 8.66 22.98
C VAL A 249 -7.24 9.96 22.57
N ILE A 250 -7.30 10.29 21.30
CA ILE A 250 -6.66 11.45 20.66
C ILE A 250 -7.75 12.45 20.29
N ASP A 251 -7.59 13.68 20.73
CA ASP A 251 -8.49 14.77 20.40
C ASP A 251 -8.06 15.42 19.07
N LEU A 252 -8.94 15.38 18.09
CA LEU A 252 -8.71 15.90 16.74
C LEU A 252 -9.55 17.17 16.45
N THR A 253 -10.26 17.70 17.42
CA THR A 253 -11.18 18.84 17.24
C THR A 253 -10.47 20.14 16.82
N ALA A 254 -9.18 20.25 17.12
CA ALA A 254 -8.37 21.39 16.71
C ALA A 254 -8.01 21.38 15.21
N ILE A 255 -8.21 20.25 14.51
CA ILE A 255 -7.95 20.11 13.08
C ILE A 255 -9.12 20.75 12.32
N LYS A 256 -8.80 21.69 11.47
CA LYS A 256 -9.79 22.20 10.51
C LYS A 256 -9.80 21.25 9.29
N PRO A 257 -10.97 20.82 8.80
CA PRO A 257 -11.06 19.97 7.60
C PRO A 257 -10.26 20.50 6.40
N ASN A 258 -10.18 21.83 6.25
CA ASN A 258 -9.41 22.48 5.18
C ASN A 258 -7.89 22.48 5.41
N SER A 259 -7.39 22.03 6.55
CA SER A 259 -5.95 21.90 6.84
C SER A 259 -5.40 20.50 6.61
N ILE A 260 -6.25 19.56 6.25
CA ILE A 260 -5.85 18.23 5.79
C ILE A 260 -5.86 18.17 4.26
N SER A 261 -5.17 17.19 3.69
CA SER A 261 -5.09 17.03 2.24
C SER A 261 -6.47 16.98 1.58
N SER A 262 -6.56 17.35 0.31
CA SER A 262 -7.80 17.30 -0.49
C SER A 262 -8.40 15.89 -0.57
N SER A 263 -7.61 14.85 -0.34
CA SER A 263 -8.09 13.47 -0.25
C SER A 263 -8.93 13.20 1.02
N GLY A 264 -8.87 14.06 2.03
CA GLY A 264 -9.48 13.84 3.34
C GLY A 264 -8.77 12.80 4.21
N ILE A 265 -7.72 12.15 3.70
CA ILE A 265 -6.90 11.17 4.41
C ILE A 265 -5.73 11.90 5.07
N PHE A 266 -5.50 11.67 6.34
CA PHE A 266 -4.43 12.28 7.10
C PHE A 266 -3.76 11.30 8.06
N VAL A 267 -2.61 11.66 8.59
CA VAL A 267 -1.82 10.81 9.48
C VAL A 267 -1.65 11.44 10.84
N VAL A 268 -1.97 10.67 11.87
CA VAL A 268 -1.61 10.98 13.26
C VAL A 268 -0.35 10.20 13.60
N LYS A 269 0.72 10.91 13.96
CA LYS A 269 1.98 10.35 14.44
C LYS A 269 1.96 10.31 15.97
N LEU A 270 2.23 9.13 16.52
CA LEU A 270 2.48 8.91 17.95
C LEU A 270 3.98 8.68 18.13
N LYS A 271 4.66 9.65 18.67
CA LYS A 271 6.10 9.58 18.97
C LYS A 271 6.29 9.08 20.40
N GLN A 272 7.06 7.99 20.55
CA GLN A 272 7.34 7.40 21.85
C GLN A 272 8.78 7.63 22.30
#